data_d62d39fa656344c49bfe791587a8cb35
#
_entry.id   d62d39fa656344c49bfe791587a8cb35
#
_cell.length_a   1.000
_cell.length_b   1.000
_cell.length_c   1.000
_cell.angle_alpha   90.00
_cell.angle_beta   90.00
_cell.angle_gamma   90.00
#
_symmetry.space_group_name_H-M   'P 1'
#
loop_
_entity.id
_entity.type
_entity.pdbx_description
1 polymer ?
#
loop_
_entity_poly.entity_id
_entity_poly.type
_entity_poly.pdbx_seq_one_letter_code
_entity_poly.pdbx_strand_id
1 'polypeptide(L)'
;MELIEFTLVLLPMLGFIFLLLDLGWAVYKRATLQFAVREGCRYAVINQVQALKNSSGSAYGMIDSVKWVVQSKAMGFLGSTPTDPGYAAIQVRFYDPSASLTTALPLPANCTDKTTAAPNWGGNLVEVSVENYQAKALVPILRSAAPLNFVARSADRMEGNPMSGVPPTLTCP
;
A
#
# COMPACT_ATOMS: atom_id res chain seq x y z
N MET A 1 -4.93 50.70 -20.10
CA MET A 1 -4.95 49.50 -20.98
C MET A 1 -3.96 48.44 -20.53
N GLU A 2 -2.76 48.80 -20.10
CA GLU A 2 -1.68 47.88 -19.69
C GLU A 2 -2.04 46.92 -18.56
N LEU A 3 -2.84 47.34 -17.56
CA LEU A 3 -3.26 46.47 -16.45
C LEU A 3 -4.16 45.31 -16.88
N ILE A 4 -5.04 45.53 -17.87
CA ILE A 4 -5.94 44.51 -18.38
C ILE A 4 -5.18 43.50 -19.22
N GLU A 5 -4.23 43.94 -20.00
CA GLU A 5 -3.39 43.10 -20.86
C GLU A 5 -2.47 42.22 -19.99
N PHE A 6 -1.89 42.80 -18.94
CA PHE A 6 -1.08 42.05 -17.97
C PHE A 6 -1.91 40.95 -17.25
N THR A 7 -3.10 41.26 -16.76
CA THR A 7 -3.94 40.27 -16.07
C THR A 7 -4.40 39.17 -17.00
N LEU A 8 -4.65 39.48 -18.26
CA LEU A 8 -5.08 38.50 -19.27
C LEU A 8 -3.97 37.49 -19.61
N VAL A 9 -2.72 37.89 -19.56
CA VAL A 9 -1.55 37.00 -19.75
C VAL A 9 -1.19 36.27 -18.46
N LEU A 10 -1.26 36.96 -17.33
CA LEU A 10 -0.87 36.42 -16.02
C LEU A 10 -1.76 35.23 -15.61
N LEU A 11 -3.07 35.32 -15.84
CA LEU A 11 -4.04 34.33 -15.37
C LEU A 11 -3.84 32.94 -16.01
N PRO A 12 -3.70 32.81 -17.35
CA PRO A 12 -3.39 31.52 -17.95
C PRO A 12 -1.99 31.01 -17.60
N MET A 13 -1.00 31.91 -17.44
CA MET A 13 0.34 31.54 -17.01
C MET A 13 0.32 30.93 -15.60
N LEU A 14 -0.42 31.54 -14.67
CA LEU A 14 -0.58 31.04 -13.31
C LEU A 14 -1.30 29.68 -13.31
N GLY A 15 -2.34 29.55 -14.13
CA GLY A 15 -3.07 28.28 -14.33
C GLY A 15 -2.15 27.15 -14.79
N PHE A 16 -1.25 27.45 -15.73
CA PHE A 16 -0.28 26.47 -16.23
C PHE A 16 0.74 26.06 -15.14
N ILE A 17 1.25 27.02 -14.37
CA ILE A 17 2.14 26.72 -13.24
C ILE A 17 1.46 25.81 -12.21
N PHE A 18 0.22 26.10 -11.85
CA PHE A 18 -0.52 25.28 -10.90
C PHE A 18 -0.79 23.86 -11.42
N LEU A 19 -1.07 23.73 -12.72
CA LEU A 19 -1.24 22.41 -13.36
C LEU A 19 0.07 21.59 -13.30
N LEU A 20 1.23 22.21 -13.53
CA LEU A 20 2.53 21.54 -13.40
C LEU A 20 2.81 21.10 -11.97
N LEU A 21 2.44 21.92 -10.97
CA LEU A 21 2.58 21.58 -9.56
C LEU A 21 1.69 20.37 -9.19
N ASP A 22 0.44 20.33 -9.64
CA ASP A 22 -0.45 19.21 -9.39
C ASP A 22 0.05 17.91 -10.04
N LEU A 23 0.54 18.00 -11.28
CA LEU A 23 1.13 16.85 -11.97
C LEU A 23 2.36 16.32 -11.22
N GLY A 24 3.27 17.22 -10.83
CA GLY A 24 4.46 16.86 -10.05
C GLY A 24 4.09 16.18 -8.73
N TRP A 25 3.09 16.69 -8.04
CA TRP A 25 2.57 16.12 -6.80
C TRP A 25 1.95 14.73 -7.01
N ALA A 26 1.20 14.54 -8.09
CA ALA A 26 0.61 13.24 -8.43
C ALA A 26 1.69 12.19 -8.73
N VAL A 27 2.72 12.55 -9.51
CA VAL A 27 3.87 11.68 -9.81
C VAL A 27 4.63 11.34 -8.54
N TYR A 28 4.88 12.31 -7.67
CA TYR A 28 5.55 12.09 -6.39
C TYR A 28 4.78 11.10 -5.50
N LYS A 29 3.46 11.27 -5.35
CA LYS A 29 2.62 10.33 -4.59
C LYS A 29 2.69 8.92 -5.16
N ARG A 30 2.58 8.78 -6.48
CA ARG A 30 2.67 7.48 -7.15
C ARG A 30 4.02 6.80 -6.90
N ALA A 31 5.11 7.54 -7.04
CA ALA A 31 6.45 7.01 -6.80
C ALA A 31 6.64 6.56 -5.34
N THR A 32 6.16 7.35 -4.39
CA THR A 32 6.22 7.04 -2.95
C THR A 32 5.42 5.79 -2.61
N LEU A 33 4.18 5.68 -3.11
CA LEU A 33 3.35 4.48 -2.89
C LEU A 33 3.98 3.24 -3.52
N GLN A 34 4.56 3.36 -4.72
CA GLN A 34 5.25 2.26 -5.39
C GLN A 34 6.48 1.79 -4.59
N PHE A 35 7.24 2.74 -4.03
CA PHE A 35 8.35 2.43 -3.14
C PHE A 35 7.88 1.74 -1.86
N ALA A 36 6.85 2.27 -1.19
CA ALA A 36 6.30 1.71 0.04
C ALA A 36 5.80 0.26 -0.14
N VAL A 37 5.10 -0.01 -1.25
CA VAL A 37 4.59 -1.35 -1.59
C VAL A 37 5.73 -2.33 -1.86
N ARG A 38 6.80 -1.91 -2.53
CA ARG A 38 7.99 -2.75 -2.76
C ARG A 38 8.68 -3.12 -1.46
N GLU A 39 8.85 -2.17 -0.55
CA GLU A 39 9.45 -2.43 0.76
C GLU A 39 8.55 -3.37 1.60
N GLY A 40 7.22 -3.18 1.56
CA GLY A 40 6.27 -4.08 2.18
C GLY A 40 6.33 -5.50 1.62
N CYS A 41 6.43 -5.64 0.29
CA CYS A 41 6.57 -6.92 -0.38
C CYS A 41 7.87 -7.62 0.03
N ARG A 42 9.00 -6.92 0.01
CA ARG A 42 10.29 -7.43 0.46
C ARG A 42 10.25 -7.91 1.90
N TYR A 43 9.57 -7.16 2.77
CA TYR A 43 9.36 -7.53 4.16
C TYR A 43 8.52 -8.82 4.29
N ALA A 44 7.47 -8.95 3.45
CA ALA A 44 6.61 -10.13 3.41
C ALA A 44 7.37 -11.39 2.95
N VAL A 45 8.23 -11.29 1.94
CA VAL A 45 8.99 -12.41 1.35
C VAL A 45 9.81 -13.17 2.38
N ILE A 46 10.44 -12.44 3.31
CA ILE A 46 11.29 -13.03 4.36
C ILE A 46 10.50 -13.48 5.60
N ASN A 47 9.17 -13.49 5.53
CA ASN A 47 8.30 -13.94 6.63
C ASN A 47 8.55 -13.24 7.98
N GLN A 48 8.98 -11.98 7.96
CA GLN A 48 9.21 -11.22 9.19
C GLN A 48 7.90 -10.76 9.82
N VAL A 49 7.87 -10.77 11.15
CA VAL A 49 6.78 -10.24 11.96
C VAL A 49 7.36 -9.20 12.92
N GLN A 50 6.68 -8.06 13.03
CA GLN A 50 7.07 -7.02 13.98
C GLN A 50 6.88 -7.50 15.42
N ALA A 51 7.89 -7.21 16.27
CA ALA A 51 7.81 -7.50 17.70
C ALA A 51 6.84 -6.55 18.45
N LEU A 52 6.23 -5.60 17.75
CA LEU A 52 5.27 -4.65 18.31
C LEU A 52 3.97 -5.33 18.68
N LYS A 53 3.34 -4.84 19.75
CA LYS A 53 1.99 -5.22 20.16
C LYS A 53 0.98 -4.17 19.67
N ASN A 54 -0.19 -4.62 19.30
CA ASN A 54 -1.31 -3.72 19.00
C ASN A 54 -1.83 -3.04 20.29
N SER A 55 -2.77 -2.12 20.14
CA SER A 55 -3.40 -1.42 21.28
C SER A 55 -4.09 -2.36 22.29
N SER A 56 -4.40 -3.58 21.89
CA SER A 56 -4.97 -4.63 22.72
C SER A 56 -3.92 -5.54 23.37
N GLY A 57 -2.62 -5.27 23.19
CA GLY A 57 -1.53 -6.05 23.76
C GLY A 57 -1.22 -7.35 23.00
N SER A 58 -1.92 -7.66 21.92
CA SER A 58 -1.67 -8.83 21.08
C SER A 58 -0.53 -8.56 20.09
N ALA A 59 0.28 -9.58 19.80
CA ALA A 59 1.34 -9.47 18.80
C ALA A 59 0.72 -9.24 17.39
N TYR A 60 1.35 -8.38 16.60
CA TYR A 60 1.00 -8.25 15.19
C TYR A 60 1.30 -9.55 14.45
N GLY A 61 0.37 -9.97 13.61
CA GLY A 61 0.64 -11.02 12.65
C GLY A 61 1.38 -10.50 11.41
N MET A 62 1.64 -11.40 10.48
CA MET A 62 2.40 -11.06 9.27
C MET A 62 1.71 -9.98 8.44
N ILE A 63 0.41 -10.08 8.20
CA ILE A 63 -0.34 -9.14 7.37
C ILE A 63 -0.29 -7.73 7.96
N ASP A 64 -0.55 -7.59 9.27
CA ASP A 64 -0.51 -6.29 9.93
C ASP A 64 0.90 -5.71 9.95
N SER A 65 1.91 -6.57 10.13
CA SER A 65 3.30 -6.17 10.09
C SER A 65 3.69 -5.62 8.71
N VAL A 66 3.26 -6.28 7.64
CA VAL A 66 3.47 -5.82 6.27
C VAL A 66 2.74 -4.49 6.03
N LYS A 67 1.48 -4.39 6.44
CA LYS A 67 0.70 -3.15 6.34
C LYS A 67 1.36 -1.99 7.09
N TRP A 68 1.86 -2.25 8.29
CA TRP A 68 2.60 -1.26 9.08
C TRP A 68 3.87 -0.78 8.36
N VAL A 69 4.63 -1.69 7.76
CA VAL A 69 5.82 -1.32 6.96
C VAL A 69 5.42 -0.44 5.79
N VAL A 70 4.37 -0.81 5.04
CA VAL A 70 3.88 0.00 3.92
C VAL A 70 3.47 1.40 4.40
N GLN A 71 2.71 1.52 5.51
CA GLN A 71 2.33 2.81 6.06
C GLN A 71 3.54 3.65 6.45
N SER A 72 4.52 3.06 7.15
CA SER A 72 5.72 3.76 7.61
C SER A 72 6.56 4.32 6.45
N LYS A 73 6.56 3.63 5.30
CA LYS A 73 7.30 4.04 4.09
C LYS A 73 6.49 4.94 3.14
N ALA A 74 5.19 5.06 3.37
CA ALA A 74 4.30 5.89 2.55
C ALA A 74 4.35 7.39 2.88
N MET A 75 5.27 7.85 3.73
CA MET A 75 5.44 9.26 4.10
C MET A 75 4.14 9.94 4.56
N GLY A 76 3.29 9.23 5.30
CA GLY A 76 2.03 9.73 5.83
C GLY A 76 0.85 9.71 4.85
N PHE A 77 1.02 9.35 3.58
CA PHE A 77 -0.08 9.30 2.63
C PHE A 77 -1.14 8.25 3.00
N LEU A 78 -0.73 7.15 3.62
CA LEU A 78 -1.62 6.07 4.05
C LEU A 78 -1.98 6.15 5.55
N GLY A 79 -1.62 7.25 6.21
CA GLY A 79 -1.74 7.38 7.66
C GLY A 79 -0.61 6.66 8.40
N SER A 80 -0.74 6.55 9.72
CA SER A 80 0.27 5.93 10.59
C SER A 80 -0.34 4.91 11.57
N THR A 81 -1.66 4.79 11.60
CA THR A 81 -2.38 3.92 12.52
C THR A 81 -3.29 2.93 11.76
N PRO A 82 -3.62 1.79 12.36
CA PRO A 82 -4.55 0.83 11.76
C PRO A 82 -5.97 1.36 11.55
N THR A 83 -6.33 2.45 12.24
CA THR A 83 -7.65 3.10 12.12
C THR A 83 -7.73 4.09 10.97
N ASP A 84 -6.60 4.43 10.36
CA ASP A 84 -6.57 5.36 9.24
C ASP A 84 -7.16 4.71 7.97
N PRO A 85 -7.90 5.47 7.15
CA PRO A 85 -8.52 4.94 5.93
C PRO A 85 -7.52 4.37 4.94
N GLY A 86 -6.27 4.83 4.97
CA GLY A 86 -5.19 4.30 4.14
C GLY A 86 -4.76 2.88 4.51
N TYR A 87 -4.98 2.44 5.76
CA TYR A 87 -4.70 1.07 6.18
C TYR A 87 -5.58 0.05 5.45
N ALA A 88 -6.86 0.37 5.25
CA ALA A 88 -7.79 -0.48 4.51
C ALA A 88 -7.47 -0.55 3.01
N ALA A 89 -6.79 0.47 2.47
CA ALA A 89 -6.36 0.48 1.08
C ALA A 89 -5.19 -0.49 0.81
N ILE A 90 -4.46 -0.92 1.85
CA ILE A 90 -3.35 -1.85 1.72
C ILE A 90 -3.91 -3.28 1.72
N GLN A 91 -3.72 -3.99 0.62
CA GLN A 91 -4.11 -5.38 0.46
C GLN A 91 -2.87 -6.27 0.39
N VAL A 92 -2.90 -7.40 1.12
CA VAL A 92 -1.88 -8.43 1.06
C VAL A 92 -2.56 -9.71 0.62
N ARG A 93 -2.15 -10.26 -0.51
CA ARG A 93 -2.73 -11.46 -1.12
C ARG A 93 -1.65 -12.48 -1.37
N PHE A 94 -2.02 -13.73 -1.29
CA PHE A 94 -1.13 -14.85 -1.56
C PHE A 94 -1.68 -15.68 -2.72
N TYR A 95 -0.80 -16.21 -3.54
CA TYR A 95 -1.15 -17.04 -4.68
C TYR A 95 -0.29 -18.29 -4.71
N ASP A 96 -0.90 -19.42 -5.11
CA ASP A 96 -0.17 -20.66 -5.36
C ASP A 96 0.35 -20.67 -6.80
N PRO A 97 1.67 -20.71 -7.01
CA PRO A 97 2.24 -20.72 -8.37
C PRO A 97 1.94 -22.01 -9.14
N SER A 98 1.54 -23.11 -8.46
CA SER A 98 1.15 -24.37 -9.07
C SER A 98 -0.31 -24.41 -9.52
N ALA A 99 -1.13 -23.49 -8.99
CA ALA A 99 -2.53 -23.33 -9.34
C ALA A 99 -2.72 -22.11 -10.28
N SER A 100 -3.83 -21.43 -10.17
CA SER A 100 -4.11 -20.22 -10.94
C SER A 100 -3.61 -18.97 -10.23
N LEU A 101 -2.81 -18.16 -10.91
CA LEU A 101 -2.35 -16.84 -10.42
C LEU A 101 -3.45 -15.78 -10.43
N THR A 102 -4.64 -16.12 -10.91
CA THR A 102 -5.77 -15.17 -10.95
C THR A 102 -6.63 -15.21 -9.69
N THR A 103 -6.52 -16.28 -8.89
CA THR A 103 -7.32 -16.45 -7.68
C THR A 103 -6.42 -16.44 -6.46
N ALA A 104 -6.60 -15.43 -5.61
CA ALA A 104 -5.86 -15.36 -4.34
C ALA A 104 -6.27 -16.52 -3.41
N LEU A 105 -5.30 -17.06 -2.69
CA LEU A 105 -5.57 -18.06 -1.67
C LEU A 105 -6.45 -17.47 -0.57
N PRO A 106 -7.47 -18.22 -0.10
CA PRO A 106 -8.30 -17.75 0.99
C PRO A 106 -7.45 -17.61 2.26
N LEU A 107 -7.65 -16.51 2.96
CA LEU A 107 -7.07 -16.34 4.28
C LEU A 107 -7.86 -17.22 5.27
N PRO A 108 -7.18 -17.97 6.16
CA PRO A 108 -7.87 -18.81 7.13
C PRO A 108 -8.75 -17.94 8.05
N ALA A 109 -9.97 -18.41 8.32
CA ALA A 109 -10.91 -17.73 9.19
C ALA A 109 -10.40 -17.62 10.65
N ASN A 110 -9.54 -18.58 11.05
CA ASN A 110 -8.88 -18.59 12.34
C ASN A 110 -7.36 -18.54 12.15
N CYS A 111 -6.75 -17.46 12.55
CA CYS A 111 -5.31 -17.24 12.42
C CYS A 111 -4.45 -18.11 13.34
N THR A 112 -5.07 -18.92 14.18
CA THR A 112 -4.40 -19.93 15.02
C THR A 112 -4.21 -21.27 14.31
N ASP A 113 -4.81 -21.44 13.13
CA ASP A 113 -4.70 -22.70 12.40
C ASP A 113 -3.34 -22.80 11.71
N LYS A 114 -2.46 -23.58 12.31
CA LYS A 114 -1.11 -23.87 11.82
C LYS A 114 -1.09 -25.05 10.84
N THR A 115 -2.24 -25.41 10.29
CA THR A 115 -2.33 -26.54 9.37
C THR A 115 -1.64 -26.21 8.03
N THR A 116 -1.27 -27.24 7.33
CA THR A 116 -0.45 -27.34 6.11
C THR A 116 -0.87 -26.46 4.91
N ALA A 117 -1.94 -25.71 5.03
CA ALA A 117 -2.47 -24.85 3.98
C ALA A 117 -2.32 -23.34 4.27
N ALA A 118 -1.37 -22.94 5.13
CA ALA A 118 -1.14 -21.53 5.39
C ALA A 118 -0.72 -20.82 4.10
N PRO A 119 -1.42 -19.78 3.64
CA PRO A 119 -1.13 -19.14 2.37
C PRO A 119 0.25 -18.46 2.32
N ASN A 120 0.86 -18.17 3.48
CA ASN A 120 2.20 -17.61 3.60
C ASN A 120 3.32 -18.68 3.63
N TRP A 121 3.08 -19.85 3.07
CA TRP A 121 4.09 -20.89 2.97
C TRP A 121 5.18 -20.52 1.95
N GLY A 122 6.43 -20.94 2.23
CA GLY A 122 7.55 -20.74 1.31
C GLY A 122 7.27 -21.36 -0.07
N GLY A 123 7.53 -20.59 -1.12
CA GLY A 123 7.25 -20.98 -2.51
C GLY A 123 5.99 -20.33 -3.10
N ASN A 124 5.04 -19.91 -2.27
CA ASN A 124 3.89 -19.14 -2.72
C ASN A 124 4.31 -17.73 -3.16
N LEU A 125 3.48 -17.08 -3.95
CA LEU A 125 3.64 -15.68 -4.32
C LEU A 125 2.88 -14.81 -3.32
N VAL A 126 3.51 -13.75 -2.85
CA VAL A 126 2.87 -12.68 -2.10
C VAL A 126 2.73 -11.47 -2.98
N GLU A 127 1.54 -10.91 -3.04
CA GLU A 127 1.24 -9.62 -3.67
C GLU A 127 0.87 -8.62 -2.57
N VAL A 128 1.59 -7.52 -2.53
CA VAL A 128 1.24 -6.36 -1.71
C VAL A 128 0.77 -5.27 -2.66
N SER A 129 -0.42 -4.75 -2.42
CA SER A 129 -1.00 -3.70 -3.25
C SER A 129 -1.64 -2.60 -2.41
N VAL A 130 -1.63 -1.39 -2.94
CA VAL A 130 -2.47 -0.29 -2.47
C VAL A 130 -3.53 -0.08 -3.53
N GLU A 131 -4.78 -0.26 -3.16
CA GLU A 131 -5.94 -0.16 -4.05
C GLU A 131 -6.93 0.88 -3.51
N ASN A 132 -7.67 1.50 -4.42
CA ASN A 132 -8.69 2.50 -4.07
C ASN A 132 -8.19 3.71 -3.26
N TYR A 133 -6.90 4.00 -3.32
CA TYR A 133 -6.37 5.21 -2.71
C TYR A 133 -6.70 6.42 -3.58
N GLN A 134 -7.56 7.28 -3.05
CA GLN A 134 -8.03 8.48 -3.73
C GLN A 134 -7.26 9.70 -3.24
N ALA A 135 -6.65 10.43 -4.15
CA ALA A 135 -6.05 11.71 -3.86
C ALA A 135 -6.76 12.85 -4.59
N LYS A 136 -7.05 13.90 -3.85
CA LYS A 136 -7.57 15.15 -4.42
C LYS A 136 -6.41 16.00 -4.95
N ALA A 137 -6.69 16.79 -5.97
CA ALA A 137 -5.76 17.80 -6.47
C ALA A 137 -5.36 18.77 -5.36
N LEU A 138 -4.13 19.26 -5.42
CA LEU A 138 -3.60 20.23 -4.46
C LEU A 138 -4.22 21.61 -4.69
N VAL A 139 -4.38 21.97 -5.96
CA VAL A 139 -4.91 23.26 -6.36
C VAL A 139 -6.42 23.35 -6.18
N PRO A 140 -6.94 24.39 -5.50
CA PRO A 140 -8.37 24.53 -5.21
C PRO A 140 -9.28 24.51 -6.44
N ILE A 141 -8.82 25.03 -7.57
CA ILE A 141 -9.59 25.10 -8.82
C ILE A 141 -9.88 23.71 -9.38
N LEU A 142 -8.95 22.76 -9.22
CA LEU A 142 -9.08 21.38 -9.68
C LEU A 142 -9.62 20.44 -8.59
N ARG A 143 -9.84 20.94 -7.38
CA ARG A 143 -10.29 20.15 -6.23
C ARG A 143 -11.71 19.59 -6.37
N SER A 144 -12.53 20.19 -7.22
CA SER A 144 -13.87 19.70 -7.59
C SER A 144 -13.83 18.62 -8.68
N ALA A 145 -12.68 18.40 -9.34
CA ALA A 145 -12.52 17.30 -10.27
C ALA A 145 -12.58 15.94 -9.57
N ALA A 146 -12.90 14.88 -10.33
CA ALA A 146 -12.90 13.52 -9.81
C ALA A 146 -11.53 13.19 -9.17
N PRO A 147 -11.52 12.52 -7.99
CA PRO A 147 -10.30 12.17 -7.34
C PRO A 147 -9.46 11.22 -8.21
N LEU A 148 -8.15 11.39 -8.18
CA LEU A 148 -7.23 10.49 -8.85
C LEU A 148 -7.10 9.20 -8.05
N ASN A 149 -7.39 8.08 -8.69
CA ASN A 149 -7.20 6.76 -8.11
C ASN A 149 -5.77 6.28 -8.35
N PHE A 150 -5.05 6.03 -7.27
CA PHE A 150 -3.71 5.47 -7.33
C PHE A 150 -3.75 3.98 -7.02
N VAL A 151 -3.07 3.22 -7.86
CA VAL A 151 -2.84 1.79 -7.67
C VAL A 151 -1.34 1.55 -7.73
N ALA A 152 -0.81 0.91 -6.69
CA ALA A 152 0.56 0.45 -6.64
C ALA A 152 0.55 -1.04 -6.29
N ARG A 153 1.33 -1.85 -6.99
CA ARG A 153 1.41 -3.31 -6.77
C ARG A 153 2.84 -3.78 -6.85
N SER A 154 3.17 -4.74 -6.00
CA SER A 154 4.42 -5.50 -6.06
C SER A 154 4.12 -6.93 -5.66
N ALA A 155 4.68 -7.89 -6.38
CA ALA A 155 4.56 -9.30 -6.08
C ALA A 155 5.93 -9.94 -6.15
N ASP A 156 6.16 -10.90 -5.25
CA ASP A 156 7.40 -11.66 -5.21
C ASP A 156 7.15 -13.06 -4.62
N ARG A 157 8.10 -13.96 -4.79
CA ARG A 157 8.01 -15.33 -4.29
C ARG A 157 8.49 -15.38 -2.83
N MET A 158 7.68 -15.99 -1.98
CA MET A 158 8.00 -16.15 -0.58
C MET A 158 9.16 -17.12 -0.38
N GLU A 159 10.10 -16.72 0.45
CA GLU A 159 11.15 -17.59 0.95
C GLU A 159 10.58 -18.45 2.10
N GLY A 160 11.14 -19.65 2.28
CA GLY A 160 10.82 -20.47 3.45
C GLY A 160 11.29 -19.78 4.73
N ASN A 161 10.59 -19.99 5.83
CA ASN A 161 11.03 -19.43 7.12
C ASN A 161 12.37 -20.09 7.53
N PRO A 162 13.47 -19.35 7.56
CA PRO A 162 14.79 -19.93 7.82
C PRO A 162 14.98 -20.42 9.26
N MET A 163 14.13 -19.99 10.21
CA MET A 163 14.33 -20.29 11.63
C MET A 163 13.53 -21.48 12.16
N SER A 164 12.36 -21.78 11.58
CA SER A 164 11.48 -22.79 12.16
C SER A 164 10.82 -23.73 11.15
N GLY A 165 10.97 -23.48 9.86
CA GLY A 165 10.25 -24.21 8.82
C GLY A 165 8.72 -24.03 8.84
N VAL A 166 8.20 -23.32 9.85
CA VAL A 166 6.78 -23.02 10.01
C VAL A 166 6.56 -21.54 9.78
N PRO A 167 5.64 -21.14 8.88
CA PRO A 167 5.37 -19.74 8.64
C PRO A 167 4.77 -19.06 9.89
N PRO A 168 4.99 -17.74 10.06
CA PRO A 168 4.39 -16.99 11.16
C PRO A 168 2.87 -16.95 11.04
N THR A 169 2.20 -16.72 12.15
CA THR A 169 0.75 -16.57 12.18
C THR A 169 0.31 -15.37 11.34
N LEU A 170 -0.72 -15.58 10.51
CA LEU A 170 -1.44 -14.50 9.85
C LEU A 170 -2.39 -13.87 10.89
N THR A 171 -2.53 -12.56 10.88
CA THR A 171 -3.62 -11.91 11.62
C THR A 171 -4.91 -12.06 10.82
N CYS A 172 -5.97 -12.40 11.52
CA CYS A 172 -7.32 -12.33 10.97
C CYS A 172 -7.85 -10.91 11.11
N PRO A 173 -8.59 -10.40 10.12
CA PRO A 173 -9.23 -9.10 10.20
C PRO A 173 -10.31 -9.06 11.29
#